data_385a360a602957c041aac9ea9a29b89e
#
_entry.id   385a360a602957c041aac9ea9a29b89e
#
_cell.length_a   1.000
_cell.length_b   1.000
_cell.length_c   1.000
_cell.angle_alpha   90.00
_cell.angle_beta   90.00
_cell.angle_gamma   90.00
#
_symmetry.space_group_name_H-M   'P 1'
#
loop_
_entity.id
_entity.type
_entity.pdbx_description
1 polymer ?
#
loop_
_entity_poly.entity_id
_entity_poly.type
_entity_poly.pdbx_seq_one_letter_code
_entity_poly.pdbx_strand_id
1 'polypeptide(L)'
;YKRQGYGGQRAELLKYNLSTPNDFSTASFDREHDFSDSIGSVAFSRDGTKLFALEDTGDTPNLTTFSLPGPFDISSLTQIHTVDLSSAYDFMNEGGTTDKNALDIEFSNDGSAMFIMMNNDLETGRDLSYIYQFRLGSNYDISSASLVGKWNIVFDSTSSGYGMPQGFTFSSDGMKMFIVQIQSGAGVDRIFSYSLECPYGLVECVSNSTSSMGAQVELAKQNITLN
;
A
#
# COMPACT_ATOMS: atom_id res chain seq x y z
N TYR A 1 -2.55 -1.41 -14.86
CA TYR A 1 -2.55 -2.83 -14.48
C TYR A 1 -1.12 -3.28 -14.25
N LYS A 2 -0.90 -3.97 -13.14
CA LYS A 2 0.39 -4.54 -12.75
C LYS A 2 0.34 -6.05 -12.94
N ARG A 3 1.37 -6.60 -13.56
CA ARG A 3 1.60 -8.04 -13.59
C ARG A 3 2.74 -8.36 -12.60
N GLN A 4 2.42 -9.12 -11.56
CA GLN A 4 3.41 -9.64 -10.62
C GLN A 4 4.22 -10.76 -11.29
N GLY A 5 5.54 -10.61 -11.35
CA GLY A 5 6.42 -11.67 -11.81
C GLY A 5 6.65 -12.68 -10.69
N TYR A 6 6.24 -13.92 -10.88
CA TYR A 6 6.65 -15.05 -10.04
C TYR A 6 7.94 -15.65 -10.62
N GLY A 7 8.95 -15.87 -9.78
CA GLY A 7 10.11 -16.66 -10.17
C GLY A 7 11.09 -15.96 -11.13
N GLY A 8 11.52 -14.72 -10.84
CA GLY A 8 12.54 -14.01 -11.62
C GLY A 8 12.01 -13.31 -12.87
N GLN A 9 10.70 -13.13 -12.99
CA GLN A 9 10.10 -12.30 -14.03
C GLN A 9 10.06 -10.83 -13.57
N ARG A 10 10.37 -9.93 -14.49
CA ARG A 10 10.33 -8.49 -14.28
C ARG A 10 8.88 -8.04 -14.06
N ALA A 11 8.70 -7.03 -13.20
CA ALA A 11 7.40 -6.38 -13.05
C ALA A 11 7.16 -5.40 -14.20
N GLU A 12 5.94 -5.38 -14.73
CA GLU A 12 5.53 -4.51 -15.84
C GLU A 12 4.45 -3.54 -15.35
N LEU A 13 4.60 -2.27 -15.67
CA LEU A 13 3.57 -1.25 -15.50
C LEU A 13 2.92 -0.95 -16.84
N LEU A 14 1.65 -1.35 -17.00
CA LEU A 14 0.91 -1.16 -18.25
C LEU A 14 -0.02 0.05 -18.15
N LYS A 15 0.06 0.96 -19.11
CA LYS A 15 -0.83 2.11 -19.25
C LYS A 15 -1.88 1.88 -20.34
N TYR A 16 -3.12 2.18 -20.00
CA TYR A 16 -4.25 2.16 -20.92
C TYR A 16 -4.94 3.53 -20.92
N ASN A 17 -5.37 3.98 -22.09
CA ASN A 17 -6.24 5.14 -22.24
C ASN A 17 -7.69 4.69 -22.29
N LEU A 18 -8.57 5.42 -21.60
CA LEU A 18 -10.03 5.20 -21.66
C LEU A 18 -10.63 6.32 -22.50
N SER A 19 -11.33 5.96 -23.59
CA SER A 19 -12.05 6.96 -24.40
C SER A 19 -13.29 7.51 -23.69
N THR A 20 -13.84 6.75 -22.74
CA THR A 20 -14.89 7.18 -21.82
C THR A 20 -14.38 7.02 -20.38
N PRO A 21 -14.37 8.10 -19.57
CA PRO A 21 -13.92 8.01 -18.18
C PRO A 21 -14.66 6.93 -17.39
N ASN A 22 -13.91 6.11 -16.64
CA ASN A 22 -14.41 5.01 -15.79
C ASN A 22 -15.11 3.85 -16.55
N ASP A 23 -15.06 3.84 -17.88
CA ASP A 23 -15.56 2.73 -18.69
C ASP A 23 -14.39 1.89 -19.22
N PHE A 24 -14.08 0.79 -18.53
CA PHE A 24 -12.98 -0.11 -18.89
C PHE A 24 -13.19 -0.84 -20.21
N SER A 25 -14.44 -0.92 -20.72
CA SER A 25 -14.70 -1.51 -22.04
C SER A 25 -14.10 -0.67 -23.18
N THR A 26 -13.78 0.60 -22.89
CA THR A 26 -13.16 1.55 -23.83
C THR A 26 -11.65 1.61 -23.71
N ALA A 27 -11.04 0.72 -22.93
CA ALA A 27 -9.61 0.71 -22.68
C ALA A 27 -8.82 0.35 -23.96
N SER A 28 -7.84 1.18 -24.29
CA SER A 28 -6.87 0.90 -25.35
C SER A 28 -5.46 0.96 -24.75
N PHE A 29 -4.64 -0.05 -25.08
CA PHE A 29 -3.25 -0.08 -24.65
C PHE A 29 -2.51 1.15 -25.19
N ASP A 30 -1.75 1.81 -24.31
CA ASP A 30 -0.90 2.95 -24.68
C ASP A 30 0.57 2.53 -24.70
N ARG A 31 1.08 2.12 -23.56
CA ARG A 31 2.49 1.74 -23.40
C ARG A 31 2.73 0.89 -22.14
N GLU A 32 3.95 0.39 -22.04
CA GLU A 32 4.45 -0.33 -20.88
C GLU A 32 5.78 0.25 -20.39
N HIS A 33 6.11 -0.03 -19.13
CA HIS A 33 7.41 0.20 -18.53
C HIS A 33 7.82 -1.04 -17.75
N ASP A 34 9.00 -1.57 -18.03
CA ASP A 34 9.58 -2.73 -17.36
C ASP A 34 10.44 -2.27 -16.19
N PHE A 35 10.19 -2.78 -15.00
CA PHE A 35 11.08 -2.63 -13.87
C PHE A 35 12.14 -3.73 -13.85
N SER A 36 13.36 -3.41 -13.38
CA SER A 36 14.41 -4.41 -13.18
C SER A 36 14.12 -5.38 -12.05
N ASP A 37 13.31 -4.94 -11.07
CA ASP A 37 13.07 -5.63 -9.82
C ASP A 37 11.60 -6.07 -9.70
N SER A 38 11.32 -6.94 -8.72
CA SER A 38 9.97 -7.34 -8.39
C SER A 38 9.27 -6.19 -7.66
N ILE A 39 8.19 -5.67 -8.23
CA ILE A 39 7.40 -4.58 -7.64
C ILE A 39 6.14 -5.14 -6.99
N GLY A 40 5.99 -4.95 -5.69
CA GLY A 40 4.81 -5.30 -4.89
C GLY A 40 3.62 -4.38 -5.18
N SER A 41 3.82 -3.07 -5.23
CA SER A 41 2.77 -2.08 -5.52
C SER A 41 3.35 -0.81 -6.14
N VAL A 42 2.49 -0.02 -6.78
CA VAL A 42 2.81 1.31 -7.27
C VAL A 42 1.74 2.31 -6.86
N ALA A 43 2.15 3.52 -6.51
CA ALA A 43 1.28 4.66 -6.29
C ALA A 43 1.74 5.87 -7.10
N PHE A 44 0.81 6.78 -7.38
CA PHE A 44 1.13 8.06 -8.03
C PHE A 44 0.86 9.22 -7.07
N SER A 45 1.64 10.30 -7.22
CA SER A 45 1.21 11.56 -6.66
C SER A 45 -0.10 12.02 -7.30
N ARG A 46 -0.89 12.82 -6.58
CA ARG A 46 -2.20 13.26 -7.08
C ARG A 46 -2.13 14.03 -8.40
N ASP A 47 -1.05 14.78 -8.61
CA ASP A 47 -0.80 15.50 -9.86
C ASP A 47 -0.22 14.63 -10.98
N GLY A 48 0.05 13.36 -10.69
CA GLY A 48 0.60 12.39 -11.63
C GLY A 48 2.04 12.65 -12.05
N THR A 49 2.78 13.53 -11.36
CA THR A 49 4.17 13.86 -11.73
C THR A 49 5.22 12.97 -11.09
N LYS A 50 4.81 12.20 -10.06
CA LYS A 50 5.66 11.21 -9.38
C LYS A 50 5.02 9.83 -9.40
N LEU A 51 5.85 8.81 -9.53
CA LEU A 51 5.53 7.40 -9.34
C LEU A 51 6.34 6.88 -8.16
N PHE A 52 5.69 6.13 -7.29
CA PHE A 52 6.31 5.41 -6.18
C PHE A 52 6.20 3.92 -6.47
N ALA A 53 7.32 3.22 -6.49
CA ALA A 53 7.38 1.78 -6.68
C ALA A 53 7.83 1.12 -5.38
N LEU A 54 6.99 0.28 -4.82
CA LEU A 54 7.29 -0.52 -3.64
C LEU A 54 7.81 -1.87 -4.12
N GLU A 55 9.08 -2.15 -3.85
CA GLU A 55 9.74 -3.39 -4.24
C GLU A 55 9.34 -4.52 -3.27
N ASP A 56 9.07 -5.68 -3.85
CA ASP A 56 8.82 -6.93 -3.13
C ASP A 56 10.07 -7.82 -3.27
N THR A 57 11.10 -7.49 -2.51
CA THR A 57 12.40 -8.19 -2.55
C THR A 57 12.60 -9.13 -1.37
N GLY A 58 11.52 -9.49 -0.65
CA GLY A 58 11.59 -10.30 0.56
C GLY A 58 12.16 -9.51 1.75
N ASP A 59 13.37 -9.85 2.22
CA ASP A 59 13.91 -9.32 3.48
C ASP A 59 14.25 -7.83 3.49
N THR A 60 14.38 -7.19 2.33
CA THR A 60 14.81 -5.78 2.20
C THR A 60 13.92 -4.98 1.24
N PRO A 61 12.65 -4.73 1.59
CA PRO A 61 11.78 -3.96 0.71
C PRO A 61 12.29 -2.52 0.56
N ASN A 62 12.37 -2.07 -0.69
CA ASN A 62 12.74 -0.71 -1.03
C ASN A 62 11.51 0.07 -1.52
N LEU A 63 11.50 1.35 -1.26
CA LEU A 63 10.54 2.29 -1.84
C LEU A 63 11.29 3.29 -2.71
N THR A 64 11.05 3.23 -4.00
CA THR A 64 11.71 4.09 -4.99
C THR A 64 10.74 5.11 -5.56
N THR A 65 11.15 6.38 -5.58
CA THR A 65 10.42 7.49 -6.22
C THR A 65 11.03 7.80 -7.57
N PHE A 66 10.16 7.90 -8.58
CA PHE A 66 10.50 8.36 -9.93
C PHE A 66 9.77 9.66 -10.25
N SER A 67 10.46 10.57 -10.98
CA SER A 67 9.79 11.68 -11.67
C SER A 67 9.33 11.23 -13.05
N LEU A 68 8.20 11.77 -13.48
CA LEU A 68 7.57 11.53 -14.76
C LEU A 68 7.72 12.78 -15.66
N PRO A 69 7.84 12.64 -16.99
CA PRO A 69 7.96 13.76 -17.92
C PRO A 69 6.73 14.67 -17.93
N GLY A 70 5.58 14.14 -17.53
CA GLY A 70 4.30 14.81 -17.43
C GLY A 70 3.31 13.99 -16.62
N PRO A 71 2.10 14.51 -16.33
CA PRO A 71 1.12 13.80 -15.53
C PRO A 71 0.78 12.42 -16.09
N PHE A 72 1.05 11.38 -15.29
CA PHE A 72 0.84 9.96 -15.61
C PHE A 72 1.53 9.49 -16.89
N ASP A 73 2.58 10.19 -17.32
CA ASP A 73 3.37 9.81 -18.50
C ASP A 73 4.52 8.87 -18.11
N ILE A 74 4.33 7.58 -18.33
CA ILE A 74 5.31 6.53 -18.05
C ILE A 74 6.30 6.28 -19.18
N SER A 75 6.41 7.20 -20.15
CA SER A 75 7.32 7.04 -21.29
C SER A 75 8.81 7.06 -20.89
N SER A 76 9.11 7.73 -19.77
CA SER A 76 10.45 7.78 -19.20
C SER A 76 10.34 7.98 -17.69
N LEU A 77 10.94 7.10 -16.91
CA LEU A 77 11.03 7.20 -15.46
C LEU A 77 12.45 7.64 -15.09
N THR A 78 12.54 8.75 -14.33
CA THR A 78 13.82 9.19 -13.77
C THR A 78 13.80 8.96 -12.27
N GLN A 79 14.64 8.05 -11.77
CA GLN A 79 14.76 7.77 -10.35
C GLN A 79 15.25 9.02 -9.61
N ILE A 80 14.54 9.41 -8.56
CA ILE A 80 14.87 10.57 -7.72
C ILE A 80 15.50 10.10 -6.40
N HIS A 81 14.85 9.12 -5.74
CA HIS A 81 15.21 8.70 -4.40
C HIS A 81 14.77 7.26 -4.14
N THR A 82 15.56 6.53 -3.35
CA THR A 82 15.22 5.19 -2.83
C THR A 82 15.43 5.17 -1.32
N VAL A 83 14.48 4.60 -0.61
CA VAL A 83 14.54 4.33 0.83
C VAL A 83 14.52 2.83 1.04
N ASP A 84 15.53 2.29 1.70
CA ASP A 84 15.51 0.95 2.26
C ASP A 84 14.62 0.95 3.50
N LEU A 85 13.45 0.35 3.39
CA LEU A 85 12.45 0.34 4.46
C LEU A 85 12.89 -0.55 5.62
N SER A 86 13.71 -1.57 5.38
CA SER A 86 14.16 -2.50 6.41
C SER A 86 15.12 -1.83 7.40
N SER A 87 16.02 -0.99 6.89
CA SER A 87 17.00 -0.27 7.71
C SER A 87 16.44 1.02 8.31
N ALA A 88 15.56 1.71 7.57
CA ALA A 88 15.07 3.03 7.97
C ALA A 88 14.05 2.98 9.13
N TYR A 89 13.29 1.89 9.27
CA TYR A 89 12.11 1.85 10.15
C TYR A 89 12.05 0.66 11.10
N ASP A 90 13.15 -0.12 11.19
CA ASP A 90 13.25 -1.27 12.10
C ASP A 90 12.06 -2.26 12.00
N PHE A 91 11.49 -2.40 10.80
CA PHE A 91 10.43 -3.38 10.55
C PHE A 91 10.87 -4.80 10.84
N MET A 92 12.20 -5.03 10.93
CA MET A 92 12.84 -6.34 11.04
C MET A 92 12.79 -6.94 12.44
N ASN A 93 12.59 -6.14 13.49
CA ASN A 93 12.68 -6.62 14.88
C ASN A 93 11.39 -7.24 15.42
N GLU A 94 10.33 -7.33 14.62
CA GLU A 94 9.08 -7.90 15.08
C GLU A 94 8.92 -9.35 14.62
N GLY A 95 9.33 -10.27 15.48
CA GLY A 95 8.93 -11.68 15.37
C GLY A 95 9.91 -12.64 14.71
N GLY A 96 11.13 -12.24 14.38
CA GLY A 96 12.22 -13.19 14.06
C GLY A 96 12.05 -14.00 12.76
N THR A 97 11.28 -13.53 11.78
CA THR A 97 11.06 -14.21 10.51
C THR A 97 11.70 -13.48 9.35
N THR A 98 12.12 -14.25 8.35
CA THR A 98 12.87 -13.81 7.17
C THR A 98 11.98 -13.37 6.01
N ASP A 99 10.69 -13.72 6.01
CA ASP A 99 9.79 -13.46 4.88
C ASP A 99 8.85 -12.28 5.19
N LYS A 100 9.29 -11.08 4.80
CA LYS A 100 8.50 -9.84 4.93
C LYS A 100 8.15 -9.31 3.56
N ASN A 101 6.88 -9.37 3.22
CA ASN A 101 6.40 -8.94 1.91
C ASN A 101 5.75 -7.57 2.05
N ALA A 102 6.26 -6.60 1.29
CA ALA A 102 5.63 -5.32 1.11
C ALA A 102 4.52 -5.45 0.05
N LEU A 103 3.27 -5.33 0.48
CA LEU A 103 2.11 -5.66 -0.35
C LEU A 103 1.54 -4.47 -1.09
N ASP A 104 1.42 -3.32 -0.40
CA ASP A 104 0.71 -2.18 -0.97
C ASP A 104 1.15 -0.85 -0.37
N ILE A 105 1.01 0.23 -1.15
CA ILE A 105 1.34 1.60 -0.76
C ILE A 105 0.24 2.57 -1.19
N GLU A 106 -0.15 3.44 -0.27
CA GLU A 106 -1.12 4.51 -0.52
C GLU A 106 -0.65 5.83 0.11
N PHE A 107 -1.14 6.94 -0.41
CA PHE A 107 -0.90 8.27 0.13
C PHE A 107 -2.22 8.96 0.47
N SER A 108 -2.19 9.88 1.44
CA SER A 108 -3.27 10.85 1.58
C SER A 108 -3.37 11.73 0.32
N ASN A 109 -4.55 12.28 0.06
CA ASN A 109 -4.80 13.08 -1.13
C ASN A 109 -3.85 14.28 -1.29
N ASP A 110 -3.39 14.83 -0.19
CA ASP A 110 -2.44 15.95 -0.18
C ASP A 110 -0.97 15.50 -0.15
N GLY A 111 -0.73 14.18 0.01
CA GLY A 111 0.60 13.62 0.09
C GLY A 111 1.33 13.88 1.40
N SER A 112 0.63 14.33 2.45
CA SER A 112 1.22 14.58 3.77
C SER A 112 1.37 13.31 4.62
N ALA A 113 0.65 12.24 4.26
CA ALA A 113 0.75 10.92 4.87
C ALA A 113 0.99 9.83 3.83
N MET A 114 1.74 8.82 4.24
CA MET A 114 2.02 7.61 3.47
C MET A 114 1.65 6.39 4.32
N PHE A 115 1.14 5.37 3.66
CA PHE A 115 0.74 4.12 4.28
C PHE A 115 1.34 2.94 3.52
N ILE A 116 1.94 2.00 4.25
CA ILE A 116 2.54 0.79 3.67
C ILE A 116 1.94 -0.43 4.34
N MET A 117 1.36 -1.32 3.55
CA MET A 117 0.89 -2.63 4.02
C MET A 117 2.02 -3.65 3.90
N MET A 118 2.28 -4.33 5.02
CA MET A 118 3.29 -5.38 5.13
C MET A 118 2.64 -6.67 5.63
N ASN A 119 3.07 -7.78 5.09
CA ASN A 119 2.79 -9.11 5.65
C ASN A 119 4.07 -9.70 6.23
N ASN A 120 3.99 -10.17 7.47
CA ASN A 120 5.06 -10.93 8.10
C ASN A 120 4.61 -12.39 8.18
N ASP A 121 5.22 -13.26 7.38
CA ASP A 121 5.03 -14.71 7.50
C ASP A 121 5.76 -15.19 8.75
N LEU A 122 5.00 -15.56 9.78
CA LEU A 122 5.57 -16.15 10.99
C LEU A 122 5.64 -17.66 10.80
N GLU A 123 6.81 -18.26 10.99
CA GLU A 123 7.01 -19.72 11.06
C GLU A 123 6.03 -20.44 12.01
N THR A 124 5.33 -19.67 12.86
CA THR A 124 4.33 -20.15 13.81
C THR A 124 2.93 -20.34 13.21
N GLY A 125 2.74 -20.11 11.90
CA GLY A 125 1.46 -20.27 11.21
C GLY A 125 0.42 -19.20 11.53
N ARG A 126 0.85 -18.03 11.98
CA ARG A 126 0.02 -16.83 12.14
C ARG A 126 0.65 -15.70 11.35
N ASP A 127 0.12 -15.45 10.18
CA ASP A 127 0.50 -14.28 9.39
C ASP A 127 0.04 -13.01 10.11
N LEU A 128 0.99 -12.18 10.49
CA LEU A 128 0.72 -10.86 11.03
C LEU A 128 0.84 -9.84 9.90
N SER A 129 -0.25 -9.16 9.64
CA SER A 129 -0.29 -8.12 8.62
C SER A 129 -0.51 -6.77 9.30
N TYR A 130 0.23 -5.78 8.85
CA TYR A 130 0.19 -4.43 9.40
C TYR A 130 0.06 -3.40 8.30
N ILE A 131 -0.58 -2.27 8.62
CA ILE A 131 -0.46 -1.04 7.85
C ILE A 131 0.32 -0.06 8.70
N TYR A 132 1.46 0.38 8.19
CA TYR A 132 2.30 1.41 8.81
C TYR A 132 1.86 2.77 8.31
N GLN A 133 1.68 3.72 9.22
CA GLN A 133 1.36 5.11 8.92
C GLN A 133 2.61 5.96 9.09
N PHE A 134 2.93 6.77 8.09
CA PHE A 134 4.02 7.73 8.08
C PHE A 134 3.48 9.14 7.88
N ARG A 135 4.13 10.09 8.52
CA ARG A 135 3.97 11.52 8.21
C ARG A 135 5.13 11.96 7.31
N LEU A 136 4.82 12.72 6.28
CA LEU A 136 5.81 13.30 5.39
C LEU A 136 6.01 14.79 5.74
N GLY A 137 7.27 15.20 5.92
CA GLY A 137 7.63 16.59 6.21
C GLY A 137 7.40 17.52 5.01
N SER A 138 7.43 16.95 3.80
CA SER A 138 7.04 17.60 2.55
C SER A 138 6.15 16.65 1.76
N ASN A 139 5.11 17.17 1.11
CA ASN A 139 4.12 16.36 0.41
C ASN A 139 4.77 15.50 -0.69
N TYR A 140 4.48 14.19 -0.66
CA TYR A 140 5.04 13.21 -1.60
C TYR A 140 6.58 13.18 -1.63
N ASP A 141 7.23 13.49 -0.50
CA ASP A 141 8.68 13.37 -0.32
C ASP A 141 8.98 12.27 0.69
N ILE A 142 9.26 11.07 0.19
CA ILE A 142 9.54 9.89 1.04
C ILE A 142 10.83 10.03 1.84
N SER A 143 11.76 10.92 1.43
CA SER A 143 12.99 11.18 2.20
C SER A 143 12.72 11.90 3.52
N SER A 144 11.55 12.54 3.63
CA SER A 144 11.09 13.27 4.82
C SER A 144 10.17 12.44 5.72
N ALA A 145 10.00 11.14 5.42
CA ALA A 145 9.08 10.26 6.13
C ALA A 145 9.49 10.01 7.58
N SER A 146 8.54 10.10 8.47
CA SER A 146 8.68 9.70 9.88
C SER A 146 7.55 8.74 10.25
N LEU A 147 7.90 7.61 10.88
CA LEU A 147 6.93 6.62 11.32
C LEU A 147 6.06 7.20 12.44
N VAL A 148 4.74 7.17 12.25
CA VAL A 148 3.75 7.52 13.27
C VAL A 148 3.42 6.30 14.13
N GLY A 149 3.21 5.16 13.48
CA GLY A 149 2.90 3.90 14.12
C GLY A 149 2.38 2.87 13.14
N LYS A 150 1.84 1.79 13.67
CA LYS A 150 1.28 0.70 12.86
C LYS A 150 -0.07 0.26 13.39
N TRP A 151 -0.92 -0.18 12.50
CA TRP A 151 -2.20 -0.82 12.80
C TRP A 151 -2.15 -2.29 12.41
N ASN A 152 -2.54 -3.17 13.34
CA ASN A 152 -2.56 -4.61 13.11
C ASN A 152 -3.86 -5.01 12.41
N ILE A 153 -3.74 -5.67 11.26
CA ILE A 153 -4.88 -6.21 10.52
C ILE A 153 -5.25 -7.56 11.15
N VAL A 154 -6.33 -7.56 11.94
CA VAL A 154 -6.86 -8.80 12.53
C VAL A 154 -8.09 -9.23 11.74
N PHE A 155 -7.96 -10.37 11.05
CA PHE A 155 -9.12 -11.04 10.46
C PHE A 155 -9.68 -12.07 11.44
N ASP A 156 -11.01 -12.15 11.57
CA ASP A 156 -11.65 -13.19 12.38
C ASP A 156 -11.33 -14.58 11.79
N SER A 157 -10.49 -15.31 12.51
CA SER A 157 -10.02 -16.64 12.10
C SER A 157 -11.01 -17.78 12.44
N THR A 158 -12.33 -17.53 12.36
CA THR A 158 -13.33 -18.58 12.67
C THR A 158 -13.49 -19.61 11.55
N SER A 159 -12.84 -19.45 10.43
CA SER A 159 -12.81 -20.41 9.33
C SER A 159 -11.39 -20.96 9.13
N SER A 160 -11.26 -22.23 8.87
CA SER A 160 -10.04 -23.04 8.72
C SER A 160 -9.19 -22.67 7.48
N GLY A 161 -8.97 -21.38 7.22
CA GLY A 161 -8.13 -20.89 6.15
C GLY A 161 -7.46 -19.57 6.58
N TYR A 162 -6.18 -19.44 6.26
CA TYR A 162 -5.44 -18.22 6.50
C TYR A 162 -5.91 -17.14 5.50
N GLY A 163 -6.46 -16.05 6.01
CA GLY A 163 -6.83 -14.90 5.17
C GLY A 163 -5.66 -13.93 5.07
N MET A 164 -5.18 -13.69 3.85
CA MET A 164 -4.08 -12.74 3.60
C MET A 164 -4.67 -11.43 3.04
N PRO A 165 -4.26 -10.25 3.57
CA PRO A 165 -4.56 -9.00 2.89
C PRO A 165 -3.78 -8.94 1.57
N GLN A 166 -4.40 -8.36 0.55
CA GLN A 166 -3.77 -8.23 -0.77
C GLN A 166 -3.60 -6.77 -1.20
N GLY A 167 -4.32 -5.89 -0.56
CA GLY A 167 -4.27 -4.46 -0.83
C GLY A 167 -5.29 -3.70 0.00
N PHE A 168 -5.12 -2.40 0.07
CA PHE A 168 -6.04 -1.49 0.75
C PHE A 168 -6.16 -0.19 -0.02
N THR A 169 -7.20 0.57 0.27
CA THR A 169 -7.37 1.91 -0.26
C THR A 169 -8.26 2.75 0.65
N PHE A 170 -8.20 4.07 0.49
CA PHE A 170 -9.06 5.00 1.21
C PHE A 170 -10.16 5.55 0.32
N SER A 171 -11.27 5.97 0.94
CA SER A 171 -12.24 6.83 0.26
C SER A 171 -11.62 8.18 -0.10
N SER A 172 -12.19 8.87 -1.06
CA SER A 172 -11.68 10.16 -1.55
C SER A 172 -11.61 11.26 -0.47
N ASP A 173 -12.42 11.14 0.59
CA ASP A 173 -12.40 12.02 1.75
C ASP A 173 -11.48 11.53 2.87
N GLY A 174 -10.88 10.34 2.72
CA GLY A 174 -10.01 9.71 3.71
C GLY A 174 -10.74 9.18 4.95
N MET A 175 -12.09 9.23 5.00
CA MET A 175 -12.87 8.84 6.19
C MET A 175 -13.18 7.35 6.25
N LYS A 176 -12.88 6.60 5.19
CA LYS A 176 -13.03 5.16 5.15
C LYS A 176 -11.79 4.51 4.58
N MET A 177 -11.47 3.32 5.08
CA MET A 177 -10.46 2.44 4.55
C MET A 177 -11.11 1.12 4.13
N PHE A 178 -10.68 0.57 3.00
CA PHE A 178 -11.11 -0.72 2.49
C PHE A 178 -9.91 -1.65 2.39
N ILE A 179 -10.05 -2.90 2.80
CA ILE A 179 -9.01 -3.92 2.71
C ILE A 179 -9.57 -5.13 1.96
N VAL A 180 -8.85 -5.59 0.94
CA VAL A 180 -9.15 -6.84 0.25
C VAL A 180 -8.42 -7.97 0.95
N GLN A 181 -9.15 -9.04 1.30
CA GLN A 181 -8.62 -10.28 1.84
C GLN A 181 -8.87 -11.41 0.86
N ILE A 182 -7.83 -12.16 0.55
CA ILE A 182 -7.93 -13.44 -0.15
C ILE A 182 -7.83 -14.55 0.89
N GLN A 183 -8.72 -15.53 0.79
CA GLN A 183 -8.70 -16.68 1.68
C GLN A 183 -8.20 -17.92 0.94
N SER A 184 -7.17 -18.57 1.50
CA SER A 184 -6.66 -19.84 0.94
C SER A 184 -7.66 -20.99 1.19
N GLY A 185 -7.87 -21.85 0.19
CA GLY A 185 -8.74 -23.01 0.29
C GLY A 185 -10.19 -22.74 -0.10
N ALA A 186 -11.14 -23.36 0.59
CA ALA A 186 -12.59 -23.25 0.29
C ALA A 186 -13.26 -21.99 0.90
N GLY A 187 -12.46 -21.02 1.30
CA GLY A 187 -12.95 -19.78 1.90
C GLY A 187 -13.47 -18.78 0.86
N VAL A 188 -14.10 -17.71 1.34
CA VAL A 188 -14.66 -16.63 0.51
C VAL A 188 -13.77 -15.41 0.65
N ASP A 189 -13.34 -14.85 -0.47
CA ASP A 189 -12.66 -13.56 -0.51
C ASP A 189 -13.57 -12.45 0.01
N ARG A 190 -13.01 -11.47 0.69
CA ARG A 190 -13.78 -10.44 1.39
C ARG A 190 -13.19 -9.06 1.18
N ILE A 191 -14.06 -8.06 1.19
CA ILE A 191 -13.66 -6.68 1.36
C ILE A 191 -14.14 -6.23 2.74
N PHE A 192 -13.22 -5.70 3.54
CA PHE A 192 -13.53 -5.07 4.82
C PHE A 192 -13.57 -3.56 4.65
N SER A 193 -14.56 -2.93 5.25
CA SER A 193 -14.66 -1.47 5.33
C SER A 193 -14.51 -1.02 6.78
N TYR A 194 -13.65 -0.04 6.99
CA TYR A 194 -13.39 0.58 8.28
C TYR A 194 -13.74 2.07 8.21
N SER A 195 -14.46 2.58 9.20
CA SER A 195 -14.66 4.02 9.35
C SER A 195 -13.56 4.59 10.22
N LEU A 196 -12.97 5.71 9.80
CA LEU A 196 -11.92 6.40 10.51
C LEU A 196 -12.51 7.60 11.28
N GLU A 197 -11.92 7.96 12.42
CA GLU A 197 -12.34 9.13 13.21
C GLU A 197 -11.98 10.45 12.54
N CYS A 198 -10.95 10.44 11.72
CA CYS A 198 -10.48 11.60 10.97
C CYS A 198 -9.91 11.17 9.62
N PRO A 199 -9.84 12.07 8.63
CA PRO A 199 -9.29 11.75 7.32
C PRO A 199 -7.88 11.16 7.43
N TYR A 200 -7.70 9.94 6.88
CA TYR A 200 -6.42 9.22 6.86
C TYR A 200 -5.81 8.93 8.25
N GLY A 201 -6.58 9.04 9.33
CA GLY A 201 -6.13 8.78 10.69
C GLY A 201 -6.26 7.32 11.07
N LEU A 202 -5.30 6.49 10.68
CA LEU A 202 -5.30 5.07 10.99
C LEU A 202 -4.74 4.77 12.38
N VAL A 203 -3.63 5.39 12.74
CA VAL A 203 -2.98 5.28 14.06
C VAL A 203 -3.08 6.60 14.80
N GLU A 204 -2.93 7.71 14.08
CA GLU A 204 -3.03 9.06 14.58
C GLU A 204 -3.66 9.95 13.52
N CYS A 205 -4.52 10.87 13.94
CA CYS A 205 -5.07 11.88 13.04
C CYS A 205 -3.96 12.78 12.48
N VAL A 206 -3.85 12.82 11.16
CA VAL A 206 -2.93 13.71 10.45
C VAL A 206 -3.52 15.12 10.48
N SER A 207 -3.51 15.75 11.65
CA SER A 207 -3.90 17.17 11.78
C SER A 207 -2.63 18.01 11.80
N ASN A 208 -2.62 19.11 11.05
CA ASN A 208 -1.59 20.14 11.14
C ASN A 208 -1.62 20.92 12.48
N SER A 209 -2.30 20.41 13.48
CA SER A 209 -2.39 21.01 14.83
C SER A 209 -1.66 20.13 15.84
N THR A 210 -0.74 20.74 16.54
CA THR A 210 0.04 20.24 17.67
C THR A 210 -0.84 19.93 18.89
N SER A 211 -1.72 18.96 18.83
CA SER A 211 -2.37 18.41 20.03
C SER A 211 -2.24 16.90 20.02
N SER A 212 -1.30 16.44 20.81
CA SER A 212 -1.14 15.05 21.20
C SER A 212 -2.34 14.58 22.01
N MET A 213 -3.20 13.77 21.43
CA MET A 213 -4.06 12.86 22.19
C MET A 213 -3.94 11.49 21.57
N GLY A 214 -3.26 10.59 22.28
CA GLY A 214 -3.27 9.16 21.97
C GLY A 214 -4.66 8.59 22.24
N ALA A 215 -5.52 8.63 21.25
CA ALA A 215 -6.76 7.89 21.26
C ALA A 215 -6.51 6.58 20.49
N GLN A 216 -6.78 5.45 21.13
CA GLN A 216 -6.93 4.20 20.41
C GLN A 216 -8.15 4.34 19.50
N VAL A 217 -7.90 4.31 18.19
CA VAL A 217 -8.98 4.37 17.20
C VAL A 217 -9.70 3.03 17.22
N GLU A 218 -10.94 3.00 17.72
CA GLU A 218 -11.81 1.84 17.64
C GLU A 218 -12.47 1.84 16.25
N LEU A 219 -11.95 1.00 15.35
CA LEU A 219 -12.46 0.92 13.99
C LEU A 219 -13.74 0.08 13.92
N ALA A 220 -14.84 0.66 13.49
CA ALA A 220 -16.07 -0.06 13.22
C ALA A 220 -15.94 -0.88 11.93
N LYS A 221 -15.90 -2.21 12.07
CA LYS A 221 -15.72 -3.16 10.96
C LYS A 221 -17.07 -3.49 10.30
N GLN A 222 -17.16 -3.35 8.99
CA GLN A 222 -18.24 -3.88 8.17
C GLN A 222 -17.69 -4.88 7.16
N ASN A 223 -18.29 -6.06 7.09
CA ASN A 223 -17.91 -7.10 6.13
C ASN A 223 -18.80 -6.99 4.88
N ILE A 224 -18.16 -6.89 3.72
CA ILE A 224 -18.84 -6.98 2.42
C ILE A 224 -18.43 -8.31 1.80
N THR A 225 -19.39 -9.21 1.58
CA THR A 225 -19.15 -10.47 0.90
C THR A 225 -19.35 -10.27 -0.60
N LEU A 226 -18.35 -10.62 -1.39
CA LEU A 226 -18.45 -10.66 -2.85
C LEU A 226 -19.06 -12.02 -3.24
N ASN A 227 -20.19 -12.01 -3.95
CA ASN A 227 -20.83 -13.21 -4.50
C ASN A 227 -20.31 -13.51 -5.90
#